data_8561237ec2a39b2f19f4550178dc0e40
#
_entry.id   8561237ec2a39b2f19f4550178dc0e40
#
_cell.length_a   1.000
_cell.length_b   1.000
_cell.length_c   1.000
_cell.angle_alpha   90.00
_cell.angle_beta   90.00
_cell.angle_gamma   90.00
#
_symmetry.space_group_name_H-M   'P 1'
#
loop_
_entity.id
_entity.type
_entity.pdbx_description
1 polymer ?
#
loop_
_entity_poly.entity_id
_entity_poly.type
_entity_poly.pdbx_seq_one_letter_code
_entity_poly.pdbx_strand_id
1 'polypeptide(L)'
;MELVVDEVLPAGVTFRGGQREVYRANLHSRIATRVVVRMAAFEATHFSTLEKRLRAVEWARWIPAQAGVACRVTCRKSRLYHSGAVAERVQEAIARSVPHRAVAVTDEDEDDGSDQLLLVRLDHDHCTISLDSSGALLHRRGYRQAVAKAPLRETLAAAMLRAAGWDGRRPLVDPCCGSGTIPIEGALIARHLAPGRNRSFAFERWPSFDGRQWRAAQAAAHEAELATSPVAIAGSDRDAGAIEAAVANAERAGVAADISFTRQALSEARPVGSTPGLVAVNPPWGARVGEAAALRNLYAALGKLKHGAFEQWDMAMLAADPRLVRHARLPFHTVFATNAGGTPVTLGLARAGAATPADSGSE
;
A
#
# COMPACT_ATOMS: atom_id res chain seq x y z
N MET A 1 -1.05 -12.40 10.85
CA MET A 1 -1.68 -13.20 9.76
C MET A 1 -0.66 -14.19 9.27
N GLU A 2 -0.92 -15.48 9.48
CA GLU A 2 -0.06 -16.54 8.91
C GLU A 2 -0.74 -17.08 7.66
N LEU A 3 -0.21 -16.73 6.49
CA LEU A 3 -0.52 -17.34 5.21
C LEU A 3 0.74 -18.03 4.72
N VAL A 4 0.60 -19.29 4.32
CA VAL A 4 1.72 -20.03 3.75
C VAL A 4 1.93 -19.53 2.31
N VAL A 5 3.05 -18.85 2.08
CA VAL A 5 3.42 -18.36 0.75
C VAL A 5 3.83 -19.55 -0.11
N ASP A 6 3.18 -19.69 -1.27
CA ASP A 6 3.45 -20.73 -2.26
C ASP A 6 4.57 -20.27 -3.22
N GLU A 7 4.48 -19.01 -3.69
CA GLU A 7 5.45 -18.44 -4.64
C GLU A 7 5.59 -16.93 -4.45
N VAL A 8 6.81 -16.42 -4.64
CA VAL A 8 7.11 -14.99 -4.68
C VAL A 8 7.34 -14.58 -6.12
N LEU A 9 6.54 -13.62 -6.61
CA LEU A 9 6.58 -13.07 -7.95
C LEU A 9 7.07 -11.62 -7.93
N PRO A 10 7.59 -11.06 -9.04
CA PRO A 10 8.03 -9.67 -9.07
C PRO A 10 6.97 -8.64 -8.66
N ALA A 11 5.68 -8.96 -8.83
CA ALA A 11 4.56 -8.06 -8.52
C ALA A 11 3.71 -8.51 -7.33
N GLY A 12 4.08 -9.56 -6.62
CA GLY A 12 3.29 -10.05 -5.49
C GLY A 12 3.68 -11.44 -5.00
N VAL A 13 2.81 -12.00 -4.18
CA VAL A 13 2.98 -13.36 -3.63
C VAL A 13 1.72 -14.17 -3.91
N THR A 14 1.88 -15.47 -4.12
CA THR A 14 0.77 -16.41 -4.17
C THR A 14 0.72 -17.23 -2.89
N PHE A 15 -0.49 -17.58 -2.49
CA PHE A 15 -0.74 -18.49 -1.38
C PHE A 15 -1.95 -19.36 -1.71
N ARG A 16 -2.04 -20.52 -1.10
CA ARG A 16 -3.20 -21.42 -1.21
C ARG A 16 -4.11 -21.24 -0.03
N GLY A 17 -5.42 -21.28 -0.28
CA GLY A 17 -6.41 -21.18 0.78
C GLY A 17 -7.83 -21.18 0.23
N GLY A 18 -8.79 -21.15 1.17
CA GLY A 18 -10.21 -20.98 0.88
C GLY A 18 -10.67 -19.54 1.11
N GLN A 19 -11.97 -19.39 1.31
CA GLN A 19 -12.58 -18.08 1.58
C GLN A 19 -12.04 -17.43 2.85
N ARG A 20 -11.77 -18.21 3.88
CA ARG A 20 -11.20 -17.71 5.15
C ARG A 20 -9.88 -16.98 4.92
N GLU A 21 -9.00 -17.54 4.11
CA GLU A 21 -7.70 -16.93 3.78
C GLU A 21 -7.87 -15.68 2.93
N VAL A 22 -8.83 -15.65 2.00
CA VAL A 22 -9.19 -14.44 1.21
C VAL A 22 -9.67 -13.33 2.14
N TYR A 23 -10.55 -13.64 3.10
CA TYR A 23 -11.07 -12.67 4.07
C TYR A 23 -9.95 -12.11 4.95
N ARG A 24 -9.10 -12.98 5.49
CA ARG A 24 -7.96 -12.59 6.32
C ARG A 24 -6.95 -11.77 5.55
N ALA A 25 -6.64 -12.15 4.30
CA ALA A 25 -5.73 -11.40 3.44
C ALA A 25 -6.23 -9.97 3.19
N ASN A 26 -7.50 -9.79 2.87
CA ASN A 26 -8.10 -8.48 2.66
C ASN A 26 -8.14 -7.65 3.96
N LEU A 27 -8.54 -8.26 5.07
CA LEU A 27 -8.67 -7.57 6.35
C LEU A 27 -7.32 -7.08 6.89
N HIS A 28 -6.28 -7.91 6.79
CA HIS A 28 -5.00 -7.67 7.47
C HIS A 28 -3.86 -7.20 6.59
N SER A 29 -3.98 -7.25 5.25
CA SER A 29 -2.87 -6.85 4.38
C SER A 29 -2.63 -5.33 4.47
N ARG A 30 -1.40 -4.97 4.89
CA ARG A 30 -0.98 -3.58 5.00
C ARG A 30 -0.28 -3.06 3.75
N ILE A 31 0.31 -3.96 2.94
CA ILE A 31 1.22 -3.59 1.86
C ILE A 31 0.64 -3.90 0.49
N ALA A 32 -0.12 -4.99 0.35
CA ALA A 32 -0.71 -5.35 -0.93
C ALA A 32 -1.63 -4.26 -1.48
N THR A 33 -1.60 -4.08 -2.78
CA THR A 33 -2.52 -3.19 -3.50
C THR A 33 -3.91 -3.81 -3.64
N ARG A 34 -3.96 -5.14 -3.92
CA ARG A 34 -5.17 -5.95 -4.06
C ARG A 34 -4.91 -7.37 -3.60
N VAL A 35 -5.97 -8.07 -3.24
CA VAL A 35 -6.02 -9.53 -3.09
C VAL A 35 -6.89 -10.07 -4.20
N VAL A 36 -6.36 -11.01 -4.99
CA VAL A 36 -7.08 -11.60 -6.11
C VAL A 36 -7.18 -13.10 -5.98
N VAL A 37 -8.30 -13.66 -6.42
CA VAL A 37 -8.52 -15.11 -6.46
C VAL A 37 -8.26 -15.60 -7.89
N ARG A 38 -7.28 -16.49 -8.06
CA ARG A 38 -6.99 -17.12 -9.35
C ARG A 38 -8.06 -18.16 -9.67
N MET A 39 -8.90 -17.83 -10.65
CA MET A 39 -10.01 -18.69 -11.07
C MET A 39 -9.58 -19.74 -12.09
N ALA A 40 -8.64 -19.39 -12.97
CA ALA A 40 -8.09 -20.30 -13.97
C ALA A 40 -6.67 -19.91 -14.38
N ALA A 41 -5.87 -20.90 -14.77
CA ALA A 41 -4.55 -20.74 -15.36
C ALA A 41 -4.34 -21.85 -16.39
N PHE A 42 -4.00 -21.48 -17.64
CA PHE A 42 -3.85 -22.42 -18.76
C PHE A 42 -3.10 -21.79 -19.93
N GLU A 43 -2.58 -22.60 -20.83
CA GLU A 43 -2.03 -22.13 -22.09
C GLU A 43 -3.14 -21.87 -23.12
N ALA A 44 -3.04 -20.75 -23.85
CA ALA A 44 -3.98 -20.35 -24.88
C ALA A 44 -3.26 -19.63 -26.03
N THR A 45 -3.03 -20.34 -27.14
CA THR A 45 -2.47 -19.82 -28.39
C THR A 45 -3.53 -19.41 -29.40
N HIS A 46 -4.79 -19.84 -29.19
CA HIS A 46 -5.93 -19.59 -30.09
C HIS A 46 -7.18 -19.24 -29.25
N PHE A 47 -8.08 -18.44 -29.84
CA PHE A 47 -9.34 -18.07 -29.20
C PHE A 47 -10.24 -19.27 -28.86
N SER A 48 -10.26 -20.32 -29.73
CA SER A 48 -11.03 -21.54 -29.47
C SER A 48 -10.59 -22.23 -28.15
N THR A 49 -9.28 -22.24 -27.87
CA THR A 49 -8.75 -22.79 -26.63
C THR A 49 -9.15 -21.90 -25.44
N LEU A 50 -9.01 -20.59 -25.58
CA LEU A 50 -9.43 -19.62 -24.57
C LEU A 50 -10.92 -19.81 -24.22
N GLU A 51 -11.81 -19.81 -25.21
CA GLU A 51 -13.25 -19.99 -25.04
C GLU A 51 -13.61 -21.31 -24.34
N LYS A 52 -12.97 -22.41 -24.77
CA LYS A 52 -13.16 -23.73 -24.13
C LYS A 52 -12.84 -23.70 -22.66
N ARG A 53 -11.73 -23.04 -22.26
CA ARG A 53 -11.30 -22.92 -20.86
C ARG A 53 -12.19 -21.97 -20.06
N LEU A 54 -12.62 -20.87 -20.66
CA LEU A 54 -13.54 -19.92 -20.04
C LEU A 54 -14.90 -20.54 -19.69
N ARG A 55 -15.40 -21.48 -20.52
CA ARG A 55 -16.65 -22.22 -20.26
C ARG A 55 -16.57 -23.15 -19.05
N ALA A 56 -15.38 -23.56 -18.65
CA ALA A 56 -15.16 -24.44 -17.50
C ALA A 56 -15.12 -23.66 -16.15
N VAL A 57 -15.14 -22.33 -16.18
CA VAL A 57 -15.14 -21.51 -14.97
C VAL A 57 -16.57 -21.39 -14.42
N GLU A 58 -16.74 -21.66 -13.16
CA GLU A 58 -18.04 -21.54 -12.44
C GLU A 58 -18.37 -20.08 -12.09
N TRP A 59 -18.65 -19.27 -13.14
CA TRP A 59 -18.86 -17.82 -12.99
C TRP A 59 -19.95 -17.46 -11.99
N ALA A 60 -21.07 -18.20 -11.96
CA ALA A 60 -22.21 -17.97 -11.09
C ALA A 60 -21.88 -18.10 -9.58
N ARG A 61 -20.78 -18.74 -9.25
CA ARG A 61 -20.30 -18.83 -7.87
C ARG A 61 -19.71 -17.50 -7.37
N TRP A 62 -19.20 -16.67 -8.28
CA TRP A 62 -18.37 -15.52 -7.97
C TRP A 62 -18.99 -14.19 -8.39
N ILE A 63 -19.76 -14.19 -9.47
CA ILE A 63 -20.31 -12.97 -10.06
C ILE A 63 -21.81 -12.91 -9.72
N PRO A 64 -22.27 -11.87 -8.99
CA PRO A 64 -23.69 -11.65 -8.74
C PRO A 64 -24.44 -11.38 -10.05
N ALA A 65 -25.69 -11.80 -10.12
CA ALA A 65 -26.56 -11.43 -11.24
C ALA A 65 -26.72 -9.90 -11.32
N GLN A 66 -26.72 -9.35 -12.53
CA GLN A 66 -26.83 -7.93 -12.84
C GLN A 66 -25.61 -7.06 -12.39
N ALA A 67 -24.55 -7.67 -11.88
CA ALA A 67 -23.36 -6.95 -11.47
C ALA A 67 -22.70 -6.23 -12.67
N GLY A 68 -22.10 -5.08 -12.41
CA GLY A 68 -21.16 -4.43 -13.32
C GLY A 68 -19.82 -5.17 -13.32
N VAL A 69 -19.40 -5.72 -14.46
CA VAL A 69 -18.15 -6.48 -14.58
C VAL A 69 -17.17 -5.75 -15.49
N ALA A 70 -16.05 -5.33 -14.92
CA ALA A 70 -14.91 -4.81 -15.67
C ALA A 70 -13.89 -5.91 -15.94
N CYS A 71 -13.26 -5.87 -17.10
CA CYS A 71 -12.26 -6.87 -17.51
C CYS A 71 -10.98 -6.16 -17.95
N ARG A 72 -9.95 -6.13 -17.08
CA ARG A 72 -8.63 -5.59 -17.39
C ARG A 72 -7.75 -6.67 -17.98
N VAL A 73 -7.41 -6.52 -19.26
CA VAL A 73 -6.63 -7.50 -20.01
C VAL A 73 -5.23 -6.96 -20.31
N THR A 74 -4.22 -7.75 -20.01
CA THR A 74 -2.83 -7.48 -20.37
C THR A 74 -2.28 -8.63 -21.20
N CYS A 75 -1.77 -8.33 -22.40
CA CYS A 75 -1.14 -9.30 -23.29
C CYS A 75 0.34 -8.95 -23.46
N ARG A 76 1.23 -9.90 -23.17
CA ARG A 76 2.66 -9.75 -23.33
C ARG A 76 3.25 -10.97 -24.03
N LYS A 77 3.97 -10.78 -25.12
CA LYS A 77 4.65 -11.85 -25.86
C LYS A 77 3.77 -13.10 -26.08
N SER A 78 2.52 -12.88 -26.44
CA SER A 78 1.50 -13.94 -26.63
C SER A 78 0.89 -13.83 -28.02
N ARG A 79 0.46 -14.98 -28.58
CA ARG A 79 -0.24 -15.03 -29.88
C ARG A 79 -1.59 -14.34 -29.84
N LEU A 80 -2.28 -14.43 -28.68
CA LEU A 80 -3.47 -13.64 -28.39
C LEU A 80 -3.04 -12.28 -27.82
N TYR A 81 -2.78 -11.31 -28.70
CA TYR A 81 -2.24 -9.99 -28.33
C TYR A 81 -3.28 -8.86 -28.29
N HIS A 82 -4.45 -9.07 -28.89
CA HIS A 82 -5.55 -8.07 -28.87
C HIS A 82 -6.33 -8.14 -27.57
N SER A 83 -5.99 -7.26 -26.62
CA SER A 83 -6.63 -7.21 -25.29
C SER A 83 -8.16 -7.01 -25.36
N GLY A 84 -8.65 -6.19 -26.28
CA GLY A 84 -10.10 -5.99 -26.50
C GLY A 84 -10.82 -7.27 -26.90
N ALA A 85 -10.28 -8.02 -27.89
CA ALA A 85 -10.88 -9.28 -28.32
C ALA A 85 -10.86 -10.35 -27.21
N VAL A 86 -9.83 -10.37 -26.36
CA VAL A 86 -9.77 -11.25 -25.19
C VAL A 86 -10.84 -10.85 -24.18
N ALA A 87 -10.97 -9.54 -23.86
CA ALA A 87 -11.98 -9.04 -22.95
C ALA A 87 -13.40 -9.40 -23.40
N GLU A 88 -13.69 -9.23 -24.69
CA GLU A 88 -14.98 -9.59 -25.30
C GLU A 88 -15.31 -11.07 -25.09
N ARG A 89 -14.35 -11.99 -25.35
CA ARG A 89 -14.55 -13.42 -25.12
C ARG A 89 -14.80 -13.78 -23.65
N VAL A 90 -14.13 -13.07 -22.73
CA VAL A 90 -14.37 -13.24 -21.29
C VAL A 90 -15.77 -12.78 -20.93
N GLN A 91 -16.20 -11.60 -21.40
CA GLN A 91 -17.56 -11.08 -21.15
C GLN A 91 -18.64 -12.01 -21.73
N GLU A 92 -18.45 -12.52 -22.95
CA GLU A 92 -19.36 -13.51 -23.55
C GLU A 92 -19.46 -14.81 -22.73
N ALA A 93 -18.33 -15.30 -22.22
CA ALA A 93 -18.33 -16.51 -21.39
C ALA A 93 -19.09 -16.32 -20.09
N ILE A 94 -18.96 -15.14 -19.45
CA ILE A 94 -19.72 -14.79 -18.25
C ILE A 94 -21.21 -14.68 -18.59
N ALA A 95 -21.56 -13.99 -19.67
CA ALA A 95 -22.95 -13.77 -20.08
C ALA A 95 -23.74 -15.06 -20.30
N ARG A 96 -23.07 -16.14 -20.72
CA ARG A 96 -23.68 -17.47 -20.87
C ARG A 96 -24.07 -18.12 -19.53
N SER A 97 -23.47 -17.70 -18.43
CA SER A 97 -23.67 -18.29 -17.10
C SER A 97 -24.42 -17.35 -16.18
N VAL A 98 -24.18 -16.03 -16.29
CA VAL A 98 -24.71 -15.01 -15.39
C VAL A 98 -25.06 -13.75 -16.18
N PRO A 99 -26.31 -13.26 -16.10
CA PRO A 99 -26.64 -11.95 -16.66
C PRO A 99 -25.86 -10.88 -15.90
N HIS A 100 -25.08 -10.08 -16.63
CA HIS A 100 -24.26 -9.01 -16.06
C HIS A 100 -24.19 -7.82 -17.01
N ARG A 101 -23.64 -6.69 -16.52
CA ARG A 101 -23.39 -5.50 -17.30
C ARG A 101 -21.90 -5.33 -17.51
N ALA A 102 -21.44 -5.33 -18.75
CA ALA A 102 -20.05 -5.01 -19.07
C ALA A 102 -19.76 -3.53 -18.74
N VAL A 103 -18.68 -3.28 -18.03
CA VAL A 103 -18.19 -1.94 -17.62
C VAL A 103 -16.83 -1.70 -18.24
N ALA A 104 -16.63 -0.49 -18.78
CA ALA A 104 -15.31 -0.07 -19.26
C ALA A 104 -14.31 0.02 -18.10
N VAL A 105 -13.08 -0.37 -18.36
CA VAL A 105 -11.99 -0.23 -17.39
C VAL A 105 -11.49 1.22 -17.43
N THR A 106 -11.47 1.88 -16.29
CA THR A 106 -10.81 3.18 -16.08
C THR A 106 -9.40 3.01 -15.54
N ASP A 107 -8.71 4.10 -15.25
CA ASP A 107 -7.41 4.08 -14.60
C ASP A 107 -7.46 3.38 -13.22
N GLU A 108 -6.33 2.85 -12.77
CA GLU A 108 -6.27 2.01 -11.56
C GLU A 108 -6.76 2.70 -10.28
N ASP A 109 -6.64 4.03 -10.22
CA ASP A 109 -7.00 4.82 -9.05
C ASP A 109 -8.43 5.37 -9.10
N GLU A 110 -9.13 5.25 -10.24
CA GLU A 110 -10.51 5.67 -10.39
C GLU A 110 -11.50 4.55 -10.02
N ASP A 111 -12.66 4.95 -9.52
CA ASP A 111 -13.81 4.06 -9.36
C ASP A 111 -14.47 3.90 -10.74
N ASP A 112 -14.27 2.76 -11.37
CA ASP A 112 -14.84 2.45 -12.69
C ASP A 112 -16.32 2.07 -12.65
N GLY A 113 -16.94 2.17 -11.48
CA GLY A 113 -18.34 1.79 -11.27
C GLY A 113 -18.59 0.29 -11.44
N SER A 114 -17.53 -0.52 -11.44
CA SER A 114 -17.66 -1.97 -11.49
C SER A 114 -17.93 -2.54 -10.11
N ASP A 115 -18.82 -3.54 -10.05
CA ASP A 115 -19.01 -4.36 -8.87
C ASP A 115 -17.95 -5.45 -8.76
N GLN A 116 -17.43 -5.90 -9.90
CA GLN A 116 -16.46 -6.97 -10.01
C GLN A 116 -15.39 -6.63 -11.05
N LEU A 117 -14.13 -6.75 -10.68
CA LEU A 117 -12.98 -6.57 -11.58
C LEU A 117 -12.31 -7.91 -11.86
N LEU A 118 -12.22 -8.27 -13.13
CA LEU A 118 -11.42 -9.40 -13.61
C LEU A 118 -10.09 -8.91 -14.16
N LEU A 119 -9.01 -9.54 -13.71
CA LEU A 119 -7.66 -9.35 -14.21
C LEU A 119 -7.30 -10.55 -15.08
N VAL A 120 -7.18 -10.33 -16.38
CA VAL A 120 -6.79 -11.36 -17.35
C VAL A 120 -5.39 -11.03 -17.86
N ARG A 121 -4.46 -11.94 -17.64
CA ARG A 121 -3.07 -11.77 -18.09
C ARG A 121 -2.69 -12.92 -19.00
N LEU A 122 -2.28 -12.56 -20.20
CA LEU A 122 -1.58 -13.46 -21.11
C LEU A 122 -0.11 -13.07 -21.14
N ASP A 123 0.76 -13.99 -20.77
CA ASP A 123 2.21 -13.79 -20.79
C ASP A 123 2.88 -15.04 -21.33
N HIS A 124 3.54 -14.93 -22.50
CA HIS A 124 4.12 -16.07 -23.21
C HIS A 124 3.10 -17.20 -23.44
N ASP A 125 1.92 -16.85 -23.97
CA ASP A 125 0.78 -17.73 -24.21
C ASP A 125 0.15 -18.38 -22.97
N HIS A 126 0.67 -18.11 -21.76
CA HIS A 126 0.06 -18.54 -20.51
C HIS A 126 -1.00 -17.52 -20.06
N CYS A 127 -2.25 -17.96 -20.01
CA CYS A 127 -3.39 -17.16 -19.59
C CYS A 127 -3.70 -17.41 -18.11
N THR A 128 -3.74 -16.34 -17.31
CA THR A 128 -4.27 -16.35 -15.96
C THR A 128 -5.49 -15.47 -15.86
N ILE A 129 -6.53 -15.96 -15.19
CA ILE A 129 -7.78 -15.22 -14.92
C ILE A 129 -7.92 -15.12 -13.42
N SER A 130 -7.97 -13.90 -12.93
CA SER A 130 -8.11 -13.63 -11.50
C SER A 130 -9.25 -12.66 -11.24
N LEU A 131 -10.04 -12.94 -10.21
CA LEU A 131 -11.11 -12.06 -9.73
C LEU A 131 -10.60 -11.23 -8.56
N ASP A 132 -10.81 -9.93 -8.60
CA ASP A 132 -10.49 -9.03 -7.49
C ASP A 132 -11.46 -9.27 -6.32
N SER A 133 -10.90 -9.60 -5.17
CA SER A 133 -11.65 -9.75 -3.93
C SER A 133 -11.70 -8.46 -3.10
N SER A 134 -10.85 -7.50 -3.41
CA SER A 134 -10.69 -6.28 -2.62
C SER A 134 -11.68 -5.17 -2.98
N GLY A 135 -12.02 -5.02 -4.27
CA GLY A 135 -12.77 -3.89 -4.80
C GLY A 135 -11.91 -2.64 -4.88
N ALA A 136 -12.21 -1.59 -4.14
CA ALA A 136 -11.35 -0.43 -4.04
C ALA A 136 -9.93 -0.83 -3.59
N LEU A 137 -8.90 -0.13 -4.07
CA LEU A 137 -7.50 -0.44 -3.73
C LEU A 137 -7.28 -0.46 -2.22
N LEU A 138 -6.46 -1.40 -1.71
CA LEU A 138 -6.27 -1.60 -0.28
C LEU A 138 -5.61 -0.43 0.44
N HIS A 139 -4.91 0.47 -0.26
CA HIS A 139 -4.42 1.70 0.35
C HIS A 139 -5.56 2.64 0.78
N ARG A 140 -6.74 2.57 0.17
CA ARG A 140 -7.93 3.33 0.58
C ARG A 140 -8.49 2.75 1.88
N ARG A 141 -7.85 3.08 3.03
CA ARG A 141 -8.24 2.61 4.37
C ARG A 141 -9.55 3.20 4.89
N GLY A 142 -10.06 4.27 4.24
CA GLY A 142 -11.26 4.98 4.62
C GLY A 142 -11.03 6.20 5.51
N TYR A 143 -9.85 6.39 6.11
CA TYR A 143 -9.61 7.53 6.99
C TYR A 143 -9.17 8.80 6.26
N ARG A 144 -8.59 8.71 5.08
CA ARG A 144 -8.11 9.88 4.34
C ARG A 144 -9.24 10.50 3.52
N GLN A 145 -9.69 11.68 3.93
CA GLN A 145 -10.66 12.50 3.18
C GLN A 145 -10.06 13.86 2.77
N ALA A 146 -9.15 14.42 3.56
CA ALA A 146 -8.44 15.64 3.22
C ALA A 146 -7.16 15.31 2.44
N VAL A 147 -7.05 15.82 1.21
CA VAL A 147 -5.95 15.51 0.30
C VAL A 147 -4.94 16.67 0.29
N ALA A 148 -3.74 16.40 0.82
CA ALA A 148 -2.57 17.19 0.48
C ALA A 148 -2.13 16.85 -0.97
N LYS A 149 -1.35 17.73 -1.62
CA LYS A 149 -0.83 17.47 -2.97
C LYS A 149 0.03 16.21 -2.97
N ALA A 150 -0.34 15.18 -3.78
CA ALA A 150 0.37 13.90 -3.95
C ALA A 150 0.72 13.19 -2.63
N PRO A 151 -0.26 12.76 -1.83
CA PRO A 151 0.01 12.14 -0.54
C PRO A 151 0.65 10.75 -0.70
N LEU A 152 1.50 10.37 0.25
CA LEU A 152 2.03 9.01 0.35
C LEU A 152 0.87 8.01 0.50
N ARG A 153 0.84 6.93 -0.32
CA ARG A 153 -0.15 5.87 -0.16
C ARG A 153 0.06 5.13 1.16
N GLU A 154 -1.01 4.79 1.84
CA GLU A 154 -1.01 4.11 3.14
C GLU A 154 -0.25 2.77 3.09
N THR A 155 -0.41 2.03 1.99
CA THR A 155 0.34 0.77 1.77
C THR A 155 1.85 1.00 1.68
N LEU A 156 2.28 2.12 1.11
CA LEU A 156 3.69 2.45 1.00
C LEU A 156 4.26 2.94 2.34
N ALA A 157 3.48 3.71 3.13
CA ALA A 157 3.86 4.09 4.50
C ALA A 157 4.03 2.85 5.39
N ALA A 158 3.08 1.91 5.33
CA ALA A 158 3.19 0.65 6.06
C ALA A 158 4.40 -0.19 5.59
N ALA A 159 4.69 -0.22 4.27
CA ALA A 159 5.86 -0.89 3.71
C ALA A 159 7.17 -0.29 4.22
N MET A 160 7.26 1.05 4.28
CA MET A 160 8.42 1.76 4.84
C MET A 160 8.69 1.35 6.28
N LEU A 161 7.67 1.38 7.13
CA LEU A 161 7.80 1.02 8.55
C LEU A 161 8.26 -0.43 8.71
N ARG A 162 7.61 -1.37 8.02
CA ARG A 162 7.96 -2.79 8.10
C ARG A 162 9.35 -3.10 7.53
N ALA A 163 9.71 -2.52 6.42
CA ALA A 163 11.02 -2.71 5.80
C ALA A 163 12.16 -2.08 6.62
N ALA A 164 11.89 -1.00 7.38
CA ALA A 164 12.81 -0.44 8.37
C ALA A 164 12.93 -1.30 9.65
N GLY A 165 12.18 -2.41 9.75
CA GLY A 165 12.16 -3.27 10.92
C GLY A 165 11.37 -2.69 12.09
N TRP A 166 10.43 -1.76 11.83
CA TRP A 166 9.57 -1.20 12.87
C TRP A 166 8.31 -2.04 13.03
N ASP A 167 8.07 -2.53 14.22
CA ASP A 167 7.00 -3.48 14.55
C ASP A 167 5.96 -2.96 15.55
N GLY A 168 6.06 -1.69 15.96
CA GLY A 168 5.19 -1.07 16.95
C GLY A 168 5.68 -1.20 18.39
N ARG A 169 6.94 -1.63 18.61
CA ARG A 169 7.50 -1.85 19.96
C ARG A 169 8.53 -0.79 20.38
N ARG A 170 8.83 0.17 19.53
CA ARG A 170 9.74 1.28 19.82
C ARG A 170 9.14 2.59 19.31
N PRO A 171 9.52 3.75 19.86
CA PRO A 171 8.97 5.04 19.46
C PRO A 171 9.11 5.32 17.94
N LEU A 172 8.19 6.14 17.42
CA LEU A 172 8.18 6.57 16.02
C LEU A 172 8.03 8.10 15.93
N VAL A 173 8.85 8.72 15.09
CA VAL A 173 8.74 10.16 14.79
C VAL A 173 8.74 10.38 13.28
N ASP A 174 7.78 11.18 12.80
CA ASP A 174 7.79 11.74 11.44
C ASP A 174 7.84 13.27 11.52
N PRO A 175 9.02 13.90 11.33
CA PRO A 175 9.19 15.34 11.45
C PRO A 175 8.76 16.14 10.20
N CYS A 176 8.19 15.49 9.18
CA CYS A 176 7.64 16.06 7.95
C CYS A 176 6.34 15.36 7.58
N CYS A 177 5.41 15.21 8.54
CA CYS A 177 4.33 14.23 8.47
C CYS A 177 3.22 14.58 7.45
N GLY A 178 3.18 15.81 6.94
CA GLY A 178 2.10 16.23 6.07
C GLY A 178 0.73 15.93 6.68
N SER A 179 -0.12 15.21 5.96
CA SER A 179 -1.44 14.77 6.43
C SER A 179 -1.42 13.55 7.36
N GLY A 180 -0.26 13.18 7.92
CA GLY A 180 -0.12 12.20 9.00
C GLY A 180 -0.07 10.73 8.60
N THR A 181 0.15 10.40 7.32
CA THR A 181 0.06 9.00 6.83
C THR A 181 1.00 8.04 7.57
N ILE A 182 2.27 8.39 7.76
CA ILE A 182 3.25 7.52 8.44
C ILE A 182 2.91 7.35 9.92
N PRO A 183 2.66 8.41 10.72
CA PRO A 183 2.25 8.26 12.11
C PRO A 183 0.95 7.46 12.29
N ILE A 184 -0.05 7.67 11.42
CA ILE A 184 -1.33 6.94 11.47
C ILE A 184 -1.12 5.45 11.19
N GLU A 185 -0.42 5.07 10.10
CA GLU A 185 -0.10 3.66 9.83
C GLU A 185 0.77 3.06 10.95
N GLY A 186 1.65 3.86 11.57
CA GLY A 186 2.38 3.48 12.78
C GLY A 186 1.44 3.13 13.94
N ALA A 187 0.51 4.00 14.30
CA ALA A 187 -0.45 3.76 15.37
C ALA A 187 -1.36 2.54 15.08
N LEU A 188 -1.81 2.37 13.83
CA LEU A 188 -2.56 1.19 13.41
C LEU A 188 -1.74 -0.11 13.56
N ILE A 189 -0.42 -0.07 13.32
CA ILE A 189 0.47 -1.22 13.53
C ILE A 189 0.67 -1.48 15.02
N ALA A 190 1.00 -0.46 15.81
CA ALA A 190 1.29 -0.56 17.24
C ALA A 190 0.09 -1.09 18.02
N ARG A 191 -1.13 -0.68 17.66
CA ARG A 191 -2.38 -1.13 18.27
C ARG A 191 -2.94 -2.43 17.69
N HIS A 192 -2.27 -3.07 16.75
CA HIS A 192 -2.74 -4.26 16.03
C HIS A 192 -4.08 -4.06 15.28
N LEU A 193 -4.45 -2.82 14.96
CA LEU A 193 -5.68 -2.51 14.26
C LEU A 193 -5.62 -3.01 12.81
N ALA A 194 -6.59 -3.81 12.40
CA ALA A 194 -6.63 -4.34 11.03
C ALA A 194 -6.85 -3.21 10.01
N PRO A 195 -6.03 -3.08 8.95
CA PRO A 195 -6.13 -1.98 8.00
C PRO A 195 -7.45 -2.00 7.19
N GLY A 196 -8.08 -3.16 7.07
CA GLY A 196 -9.33 -3.34 6.35
C GLY A 196 -10.61 -3.18 7.20
N ARG A 197 -10.49 -2.85 8.49
CA ARG A 197 -11.61 -2.84 9.44
C ARG A 197 -12.74 -1.85 9.10
N ASN A 198 -12.41 -0.71 8.47
CA ASN A 198 -13.34 0.39 8.20
C ASN A 198 -13.76 0.47 6.72
N ARG A 199 -13.76 -0.65 6.00
CA ARG A 199 -14.13 -0.69 4.59
C ARG A 199 -14.89 -1.97 4.22
N SER A 200 -15.63 -1.93 3.12
CA SER A 200 -16.21 -3.09 2.47
C SER A 200 -15.26 -3.65 1.40
N PHE A 201 -15.52 -4.88 0.98
CA PHE A 201 -14.73 -5.59 -0.01
C PHE A 201 -15.61 -6.17 -1.13
N ALA A 202 -15.06 -6.38 -2.32
CA ALA A 202 -15.80 -6.94 -3.44
C ALA A 202 -16.32 -8.37 -3.15
N PHE A 203 -15.57 -9.16 -2.39
CA PHE A 203 -15.98 -10.52 -2.03
C PHE A 203 -17.29 -10.60 -1.21
N GLU A 204 -17.67 -9.52 -0.50
CA GLU A 204 -18.91 -9.49 0.29
C GLU A 204 -20.15 -9.54 -0.59
N ARG A 205 -20.02 -9.24 -1.88
CA ARG A 205 -21.09 -9.33 -2.87
C ARG A 205 -21.13 -10.67 -3.63
N TRP A 206 -20.15 -11.56 -3.45
CA TRP A 206 -20.12 -12.83 -4.16
C TRP A 206 -21.28 -13.75 -3.72
N PRO A 207 -21.93 -14.47 -4.64
CA PRO A 207 -22.94 -15.48 -4.26
C PRO A 207 -22.41 -16.54 -3.30
N SER A 208 -21.12 -16.84 -3.37
CA SER A 208 -20.43 -17.77 -2.46
C SER A 208 -20.01 -17.15 -1.11
N PHE A 209 -20.34 -15.89 -0.83
CA PHE A 209 -19.92 -15.22 0.39
C PHE A 209 -20.45 -15.89 1.65
N ASP A 210 -19.54 -16.22 2.59
CA ASP A 210 -19.88 -16.75 3.91
C ASP A 210 -19.78 -15.65 4.97
N GLY A 211 -20.90 -14.98 5.24
CA GLY A 211 -20.95 -13.91 6.24
C GLY A 211 -20.67 -14.39 7.67
N ARG A 212 -20.80 -15.68 7.98
CA ARG A 212 -20.43 -16.22 9.30
C ARG A 212 -18.91 -16.25 9.46
N GLN A 213 -18.22 -16.80 8.47
CA GLN A 213 -16.76 -16.83 8.47
C GLN A 213 -16.17 -15.41 8.44
N TRP A 214 -16.80 -14.48 7.71
CA TRP A 214 -16.38 -13.09 7.67
C TRP A 214 -16.49 -12.41 9.04
N ARG A 215 -17.65 -12.52 9.70
CA ARG A 215 -17.83 -11.98 11.05
C ARG A 215 -16.86 -12.60 12.07
N ALA A 216 -16.58 -13.89 11.97
CA ALA A 216 -15.59 -14.53 12.83
C ALA A 216 -14.16 -13.96 12.61
N ALA A 217 -13.77 -13.66 11.36
CA ALA A 217 -12.48 -13.03 11.07
C ALA A 217 -12.40 -11.60 11.62
N GLN A 218 -13.48 -10.82 11.52
CA GLN A 218 -13.57 -9.47 12.09
C GLN A 218 -13.51 -9.50 13.62
N ALA A 219 -14.24 -10.41 14.27
CA ALA A 219 -14.23 -10.56 15.73
C ALA A 219 -12.83 -10.93 16.25
N ALA A 220 -12.17 -11.89 15.62
CA ALA A 220 -10.80 -12.26 15.99
C ALA A 220 -9.79 -11.12 15.77
N ALA A 221 -9.99 -10.28 14.75
CA ALA A 221 -9.18 -9.10 14.55
C ALA A 221 -9.40 -8.06 15.68
N HIS A 222 -10.65 -7.87 16.07
CA HIS A 222 -11.02 -6.93 17.14
C HIS A 222 -10.51 -7.38 18.52
N GLU A 223 -10.57 -8.67 18.83
CA GLU A 223 -10.02 -9.24 20.07
C GLU A 223 -8.49 -9.04 20.22
N ALA A 224 -7.78 -8.92 19.10
CA ALA A 224 -6.33 -8.69 19.10
C ALA A 224 -5.95 -7.21 19.22
N GLU A 225 -6.91 -6.28 19.19
CA GLU A 225 -6.67 -4.84 19.24
C GLU A 225 -6.24 -4.40 20.65
N LEU A 226 -5.21 -3.54 20.69
CA LEU A 226 -4.84 -2.85 21.93
C LEU A 226 -5.67 -1.57 22.08
N ALA A 227 -6.06 -1.25 23.31
CA ALA A 227 -6.86 -0.05 23.61
C ALA A 227 -6.09 1.25 23.27
N THR A 228 -4.76 1.25 23.48
CA THR A 228 -3.87 2.38 23.20
C THR A 228 -2.56 1.89 22.60
N SER A 229 -1.80 2.79 21.98
CA SER A 229 -0.45 2.47 21.51
C SER A 229 0.49 2.19 22.69
N PRO A 230 1.23 1.09 22.68
CA PRO A 230 2.21 0.79 23.73
C PRO A 230 3.48 1.66 23.65
N VAL A 231 3.62 2.46 22.59
CA VAL A 231 4.81 3.29 22.34
C VAL A 231 4.42 4.71 21.95
N ALA A 232 5.30 5.66 22.21
CA ALA A 232 5.12 7.05 21.80
C ALA A 232 5.24 7.19 20.28
N ILE A 233 4.30 7.90 19.68
CA ILE A 233 4.28 8.23 18.25
C ILE A 233 4.07 9.73 18.10
N ALA A 234 4.92 10.38 17.30
CA ALA A 234 4.80 11.80 17.02
C ALA A 234 4.88 12.12 15.53
N GLY A 235 4.10 13.09 15.10
CA GLY A 235 4.15 13.68 13.78
C GLY A 235 4.28 15.20 13.88
N SER A 236 5.13 15.82 13.06
CA SER A 236 5.19 17.27 13.01
C SER A 236 5.35 17.77 11.58
N ASP A 237 4.85 18.97 11.34
CA ASP A 237 5.01 19.70 10.11
C ASP A 237 5.03 21.19 10.39
N ARG A 238 5.68 21.99 9.53
CA ARG A 238 5.66 23.46 9.64
C ARG A 238 4.33 24.07 9.17
N ASP A 239 3.58 23.34 8.33
CA ASP A 239 2.31 23.77 7.76
C ASP A 239 1.16 23.45 8.73
N ALA A 240 0.45 24.48 9.17
CA ALA A 240 -0.69 24.34 10.08
C ALA A 240 -1.83 23.53 9.46
N GLY A 241 -2.14 23.75 8.17
CA GLY A 241 -3.19 23.00 7.48
C GLY A 241 -2.85 21.52 7.30
N ALA A 242 -1.56 21.18 7.16
CA ALA A 242 -1.11 19.79 7.16
C ALA A 242 -1.36 19.12 8.53
N ILE A 243 -1.08 19.79 9.64
CA ILE A 243 -1.34 19.29 10.99
C ILE A 243 -2.84 19.12 11.25
N GLU A 244 -3.66 20.10 10.87
CA GLU A 244 -5.12 19.99 10.96
C GLU A 244 -5.65 18.77 10.19
N ALA A 245 -5.16 18.57 8.97
CA ALA A 245 -5.49 17.40 8.17
C ALA A 245 -5.02 16.10 8.81
N ALA A 246 -3.82 16.08 9.43
CA ALA A 246 -3.27 14.92 10.10
C ALA A 246 -4.11 14.51 11.32
N VAL A 247 -4.51 15.48 12.15
CA VAL A 247 -5.40 15.25 13.30
C VAL A 247 -6.75 14.70 12.84
N ALA A 248 -7.40 15.35 11.88
CA ALA A 248 -8.68 14.90 11.36
C ALA A 248 -8.62 13.49 10.70
N ASN A 249 -7.52 13.15 10.03
CA ASN A 249 -7.29 11.81 9.49
C ASN A 249 -7.08 10.78 10.61
N ALA A 250 -6.33 11.14 11.67
CA ALA A 250 -6.11 10.26 12.82
C ALA A 250 -7.39 10.02 13.63
N GLU A 251 -8.26 11.02 13.76
CA GLU A 251 -9.60 10.87 14.35
C GLU A 251 -10.44 9.87 13.57
N ARG A 252 -10.53 10.02 12.24
CA ARG A 252 -11.25 9.06 11.39
C ARG A 252 -10.64 7.65 11.42
N ALA A 253 -9.32 7.55 11.59
CA ALA A 253 -8.64 6.27 11.78
C ALA A 253 -8.85 5.68 13.19
N GLY A 254 -9.37 6.46 14.16
CA GLY A 254 -9.56 6.06 15.55
C GLY A 254 -8.26 5.92 16.34
N VAL A 255 -7.24 6.74 15.99
CA VAL A 255 -5.89 6.69 16.61
C VAL A 255 -5.37 8.09 17.00
N ALA A 256 -6.23 9.10 17.03
CA ALA A 256 -5.81 10.47 17.36
C ALA A 256 -5.18 10.58 18.76
N ALA A 257 -5.69 9.84 19.73
CA ALA A 257 -5.17 9.82 21.10
C ALA A 257 -3.79 9.13 21.23
N ASP A 258 -3.39 8.36 20.22
CA ASP A 258 -2.12 7.62 20.20
C ASP A 258 -0.96 8.41 19.59
N ILE A 259 -1.24 9.59 18.98
CA ILE A 259 -0.27 10.34 18.20
C ILE A 259 -0.20 11.79 18.68
N SER A 260 0.99 12.26 19.01
CA SER A 260 1.23 13.68 19.27
C SER A 260 1.52 14.42 17.97
N PHE A 261 0.57 15.25 17.49
CA PHE A 261 0.80 16.13 16.35
C PHE A 261 1.18 17.53 16.80
N THR A 262 2.25 18.09 16.23
CA THR A 262 2.75 19.42 16.60
C THR A 262 3.14 20.23 15.36
N ARG A 263 2.66 21.47 15.27
CA ARG A 263 3.16 22.43 14.29
C ARG A 263 4.51 22.96 14.75
N GLN A 264 5.59 22.60 14.06
CA GLN A 264 6.95 23.05 14.38
C GLN A 264 7.88 22.96 13.17
N ALA A 265 9.00 23.64 13.24
CA ALA A 265 10.05 23.49 12.26
C ALA A 265 10.78 22.14 12.42
N LEU A 266 11.33 21.60 11.34
CA LEU A 266 12.11 20.35 11.35
C LEU A 266 13.22 20.37 12.41
N SER A 267 13.92 21.49 12.58
CA SER A 267 15.01 21.67 13.55
C SER A 267 14.58 21.58 15.02
N GLU A 268 13.29 21.73 15.28
CA GLU A 268 12.70 21.69 16.62
C GLU A 268 12.24 20.27 17.00
N ALA A 269 12.20 19.34 16.06
CA ALA A 269 11.80 17.97 16.32
C ALA A 269 12.72 17.30 17.35
N ARG A 270 12.14 16.57 18.28
CA ARG A 270 12.83 15.89 19.39
C ARG A 270 12.39 14.44 19.49
N PRO A 271 13.25 13.56 20.01
CA PRO A 271 12.87 12.21 20.39
C PRO A 271 11.68 12.21 21.34
N VAL A 272 10.83 11.18 21.19
CA VAL A 272 9.69 10.91 22.09
C VAL A 272 9.87 9.57 22.77
N GLY A 273 9.28 9.39 23.96
CA GLY A 273 9.48 8.17 24.75
C GLY A 273 10.85 8.11 25.41
N SER A 274 11.15 6.97 26.06
CA SER A 274 12.35 6.77 26.89
C SER A 274 13.45 5.93 26.20
N THR A 275 13.18 5.38 25.03
CA THR A 275 14.11 4.49 24.30
C THR A 275 14.33 4.98 22.87
N PRO A 276 15.46 4.61 22.24
CA PRO A 276 15.69 4.88 20.83
C PRO A 276 14.60 4.25 19.94
N GLY A 277 14.20 4.97 18.91
CA GLY A 277 13.12 4.59 18.02
C GLY A 277 13.48 4.66 16.53
N LEU A 278 12.48 4.95 15.72
CA LEU A 278 12.60 5.17 14.29
C LEU A 278 12.15 6.58 13.92
N VAL A 279 12.99 7.32 13.20
CA VAL A 279 12.57 8.47 12.39
C VAL A 279 12.18 7.95 11.01
N ALA A 280 10.93 8.13 10.60
CA ALA A 280 10.47 7.73 9.28
C ALA A 280 9.94 8.95 8.53
N VAL A 281 10.53 9.25 7.37
CA VAL A 281 10.20 10.47 6.63
C VAL A 281 9.95 10.20 5.15
N ASN A 282 8.98 10.94 4.62
CA ASN A 282 8.72 11.05 3.19
C ASN A 282 8.82 12.53 2.78
N PRO A 283 10.05 13.07 2.64
CA PRO A 283 10.22 14.48 2.28
C PRO A 283 9.78 14.74 0.83
N PRO A 284 9.47 15.98 0.44
CA PRO A 284 9.13 16.32 -0.95
C PRO A 284 10.23 15.89 -1.94
N TRP A 285 9.83 15.32 -3.10
CA TRP A 285 10.78 14.77 -4.09
C TRP A 285 10.98 15.67 -5.31
N GLY A 286 10.00 16.52 -5.64
CA GLY A 286 9.99 17.33 -6.85
C GLY A 286 10.32 18.77 -6.56
N ALA A 287 11.20 19.34 -7.36
CA ALA A 287 11.39 20.78 -7.41
C ALA A 287 10.46 21.36 -8.48
N ARG A 288 9.59 22.28 -8.10
CA ARG A 288 9.14 23.31 -9.04
C ARG A 288 10.33 24.20 -9.36
N VAL A 289 10.30 24.85 -10.51
CA VAL A 289 11.34 25.81 -10.90
C VAL A 289 11.53 26.82 -9.74
N GLY A 290 12.74 26.91 -9.18
CA GLY A 290 13.05 27.77 -8.02
C GLY A 290 13.11 27.09 -6.64
N GLU A 291 12.61 25.86 -6.45
CA GLU A 291 12.57 25.18 -5.14
C GLU A 291 13.79 24.29 -4.86
N ALA A 292 14.70 24.10 -5.81
CA ALA A 292 15.82 23.16 -5.68
C ALA A 292 16.75 23.46 -4.49
N ALA A 293 17.01 24.74 -4.18
CA ALA A 293 17.83 25.14 -3.02
C ALA A 293 17.12 24.82 -1.69
N ALA A 294 15.82 25.07 -1.60
CA ALA A 294 15.03 24.78 -0.42
C ALA A 294 14.99 23.27 -0.13
N LEU A 295 14.86 22.44 -1.18
CA LEU A 295 14.92 20.98 -1.04
C LEU A 295 16.29 20.49 -0.56
N ARG A 296 17.39 20.98 -1.15
CA ARG A 296 18.74 20.65 -0.65
C ARG A 296 18.91 20.98 0.83
N ASN A 297 18.44 22.16 1.25
CA ASN A 297 18.49 22.58 2.65
C ASN A 297 17.63 21.69 3.55
N LEU A 298 16.45 21.24 3.10
CA LEU A 298 15.61 20.30 3.83
C LEU A 298 16.32 18.95 4.07
N TYR A 299 16.92 18.37 3.02
CA TYR A 299 17.65 17.11 3.17
C TYR A 299 18.89 17.27 4.06
N ALA A 300 19.62 18.36 3.93
CA ALA A 300 20.72 18.68 4.84
C ALA A 300 20.27 18.84 6.30
N ALA A 301 19.09 19.46 6.53
CA ALA A 301 18.52 19.58 7.85
C ALA A 301 18.10 18.23 8.45
N LEU A 302 17.56 17.29 7.64
CA LEU A 302 17.29 15.92 8.07
C LEU A 302 18.57 15.21 8.52
N GLY A 303 19.67 15.40 7.80
CA GLY A 303 20.98 14.87 8.20
C GLY A 303 21.46 15.44 9.53
N LYS A 304 21.38 16.77 9.72
CA LYS A 304 21.72 17.42 10.99
C LYS A 304 20.85 16.91 12.14
N LEU A 305 19.54 16.72 11.90
CA LEU A 305 18.61 16.19 12.88
C LEU A 305 19.04 14.79 13.35
N LYS A 306 19.41 13.92 12.40
CA LYS A 306 19.87 12.55 12.68
C LYS A 306 21.18 12.53 13.45
N HIS A 307 22.18 13.34 13.08
CA HIS A 307 23.47 13.44 13.77
C HIS A 307 23.39 14.14 15.13
N GLY A 308 22.33 14.91 15.37
CA GLY A 308 22.08 15.61 16.63
C GLY A 308 21.08 14.88 17.52
N ALA A 309 19.87 15.42 17.63
CA ALA A 309 18.85 14.94 18.56
C ALA A 309 18.47 13.46 18.37
N PHE A 310 18.62 12.90 17.19
CA PHE A 310 18.25 11.52 16.87
C PHE A 310 19.45 10.60 16.59
N GLU A 311 20.63 10.91 17.14
CA GLU A 311 21.86 10.14 16.89
C GLU A 311 21.68 8.64 17.16
N GLN A 312 20.99 8.30 18.24
CA GLN A 312 20.72 6.92 18.68
C GLN A 312 19.51 6.28 18.00
N TRP A 313 18.83 6.98 17.09
CA TRP A 313 17.66 6.48 16.38
C TRP A 313 18.00 6.00 14.98
N ASP A 314 17.28 4.99 14.49
CA ASP A 314 17.31 4.68 13.06
C ASP A 314 16.58 5.77 12.26
N MET A 315 16.97 5.99 11.00
CA MET A 315 16.23 6.87 10.08
C MET A 315 15.91 6.15 8.77
N ALA A 316 14.62 6.05 8.46
CA ALA A 316 14.11 5.55 7.19
C ALA A 316 13.62 6.74 6.34
N MET A 317 14.13 6.88 5.13
CA MET A 317 13.79 7.97 4.21
C MET A 317 13.34 7.40 2.86
N LEU A 318 12.13 7.77 2.44
CA LEU A 318 11.64 7.50 1.08
C LEU A 318 11.96 8.70 0.18
N ALA A 319 12.68 8.49 -0.90
CA ALA A 319 13.09 9.56 -1.79
C ALA A 319 13.11 9.12 -3.26
N ALA A 320 12.84 10.06 -4.17
CA ALA A 320 12.89 9.83 -5.61
C ALA A 320 14.23 10.27 -6.25
N ASP A 321 14.91 11.27 -5.69
CA ASP A 321 16.16 11.81 -6.25
C ASP A 321 17.37 11.46 -5.37
N PRO A 322 18.24 10.54 -5.80
CA PRO A 322 19.46 10.20 -5.06
C PRO A 322 20.41 11.39 -4.83
N ARG A 323 20.34 12.43 -5.69
CA ARG A 323 21.16 13.64 -5.53
C ARG A 323 20.73 14.44 -4.31
N LEU A 324 19.41 14.51 -4.05
CA LEU A 324 18.88 15.14 -2.83
C LEU A 324 19.27 14.34 -1.58
N VAL A 325 19.21 13.00 -1.64
CA VAL A 325 19.59 12.14 -0.51
C VAL A 325 21.04 12.36 -0.08
N ARG A 326 21.98 12.60 -1.01
CA ARG A 326 23.37 12.91 -0.69
C ARG A 326 23.53 14.14 0.19
N HIS A 327 22.63 15.14 0.12
CA HIS A 327 22.69 16.32 0.98
C HIS A 327 22.41 16.01 2.46
N ALA A 328 21.77 14.87 2.77
CA ALA A 328 21.60 14.44 4.16
C ALA A 328 22.91 13.94 4.80
N ARG A 329 23.92 13.57 3.99
CA ARG A 329 25.22 13.04 4.47
C ARG A 329 25.07 11.90 5.49
N LEU A 330 24.13 10.99 5.23
CA LEU A 330 23.86 9.84 6.06
C LEU A 330 24.23 8.54 5.35
N PRO A 331 24.70 7.51 6.07
CA PRO A 331 25.07 6.21 5.51
C PRO A 331 23.84 5.37 5.18
N PHE A 332 23.01 5.85 4.26
CA PHE A 332 21.84 5.10 3.84
C PHE A 332 22.22 3.86 3.03
N HIS A 333 21.72 2.71 3.43
CA HIS A 333 21.64 1.54 2.56
C HIS A 333 20.23 1.42 1.98
N THR A 334 20.14 0.99 0.72
CA THR A 334 18.86 0.76 0.04
C THR A 334 18.18 -0.48 0.61
N VAL A 335 16.94 -0.33 1.08
CA VAL A 335 16.11 -1.42 1.59
C VAL A 335 15.22 -1.99 0.48
N PHE A 336 14.56 -1.10 -0.26
CA PHE A 336 13.81 -1.44 -1.47
C PHE A 336 13.71 -0.26 -2.43
N ALA A 337 13.38 -0.55 -3.69
CA ALA A 337 12.98 0.42 -4.69
C ALA A 337 11.61 0.03 -5.27
N THR A 338 10.77 1.03 -5.59
CA THR A 338 9.42 0.83 -6.14
C THR A 338 8.97 2.07 -6.91
N ASN A 339 7.70 2.06 -7.36
CA ASN A 339 7.07 3.23 -7.97
C ASN A 339 5.97 3.78 -7.07
N ALA A 340 5.93 5.09 -6.90
CA ALA A 340 4.89 5.81 -6.21
C ALA A 340 4.20 6.78 -7.18
N GLY A 341 2.98 6.47 -7.62
CA GLY A 341 2.26 7.29 -8.61
C GLY A 341 3.05 7.51 -9.91
N GLY A 342 3.71 6.47 -10.42
CA GLY A 342 4.54 6.53 -11.62
C GLY A 342 5.98 7.05 -11.41
N THR A 343 6.30 7.60 -10.23
CA THR A 343 7.64 8.08 -9.89
C THR A 343 8.47 6.98 -9.23
N PRO A 344 9.66 6.63 -9.74
CA PRO A 344 10.57 5.72 -9.06
C PRO A 344 11.02 6.29 -7.72
N VAL A 345 10.91 5.49 -6.66
CA VAL A 345 11.32 5.87 -5.29
C VAL A 345 12.14 4.77 -4.64
N THR A 346 13.02 5.17 -3.75
CA THR A 346 13.89 4.26 -2.98
C THR A 346 13.73 4.53 -1.49
N LEU A 347 13.58 3.48 -0.70
CA LEU A 347 13.70 3.55 0.75
C LEU A 347 15.14 3.33 1.14
N GLY A 348 15.74 4.36 1.72
CA GLY A 348 17.05 4.30 2.39
C GLY A 348 16.86 4.15 3.90
N LEU A 349 17.74 3.37 4.55
CA LEU A 349 17.79 3.19 6.01
C LEU A 349 19.20 3.50 6.51
N ALA A 350 19.31 4.46 7.42
CA ALA A 350 20.52 4.77 8.19
C ALA A 350 20.31 4.29 9.63
N ARG A 351 21.15 3.33 10.07
CA ARG A 351 21.07 2.77 11.42
C ARG A 351 21.71 3.70 12.44
N ALA A 352 21.31 3.57 13.69
CA ALA A 352 22.00 4.19 14.82
C ALA A 352 23.45 3.71 14.89
N GLY A 353 24.37 4.61 15.20
CA GLY A 353 25.81 4.28 15.32
C GLY A 353 26.54 3.92 14.01
N ALA A 354 25.89 3.98 12.85
CA ALA A 354 26.56 3.75 11.58
C ALA A 354 27.52 4.92 11.28
N ALA A 355 28.79 4.61 10.94
CA ALA A 355 29.78 5.62 10.59
C ALA A 355 29.34 6.38 9.31
N THR A 356 29.49 7.70 9.34
CA THR A 356 29.30 8.54 8.15
C THR A 356 30.34 8.14 7.09
N PRO A 357 29.96 8.01 5.81
CA PRO A 357 30.94 7.83 4.75
C PRO A 357 31.97 8.96 4.84
N ALA A 358 33.24 8.60 4.95
CA ALA A 358 34.32 9.60 4.83
C ALA A 358 34.11 10.34 3.51
N ASP A 359 34.24 11.67 3.51
CA ASP A 359 34.27 12.47 2.29
C ASP A 359 35.43 11.87 1.43
N SER A 360 35.07 11.13 0.39
CA SER A 360 36.03 10.80 -0.66
C SER A 360 36.33 12.13 -1.32
N GLY A 361 37.40 12.76 -0.83
CA GLY A 361 37.92 14.01 -1.34
C GLY A 361 38.09 13.90 -2.86
N SER A 362 37.56 14.88 -3.51
CA SER A 362 37.85 15.21 -4.89
C SER A 362 39.37 15.40 -5.06
N GLU A 363 40.00 14.47 -5.76
CA GLU A 363 41.13 14.79 -6.61
C GLU A 363 40.67 15.07 -8.04
#